data_78de39e8bb02739cc201190c840e4787
#
_entry.id   78de39e8bb02739cc201190c840e4787
#
_cell.length_a   1.000
_cell.length_b   1.000
_cell.length_c   1.000
_cell.angle_alpha   90.00
_cell.angle_beta   90.00
_cell.angle_gamma   90.00
#
_symmetry.space_group_name_H-M   'P 1'
#
loop_
_entity.id
_entity.type
_entity.pdbx_description
1 polymer ?
#
loop_
_entity_poly.entity_id
_entity_poly.type
_entity_poly.pdbx_seq_one_letter_code
_entity_poly.pdbx_strand_id
1 'polypeptide(L)'
;MIDQLQGTWKSISCENFEEYMKELGIGRASRKLGRLAKPTVTISTDGDVITIKTKSIFKNNEISFKPGEEFEEITSGGHKTKSKVTLDKESLIQVQDWDGKETTITRKLVDGKMVVESTVNSVICTRTYEKVSSNSVSNS
;
A
#
# COMPACT_ATOMS: atom_id res chain seq x y z
N MET A 1 3.74 17.10 -5.38
CA MET A 1 2.66 16.11 -5.48
C MET A 1 3.06 14.83 -4.82
N ILE A 2 3.76 13.94 -5.55
CA ILE A 2 4.29 12.73 -4.93
C ILE A 2 5.33 13.05 -3.87
N ASP A 3 5.94 14.23 -3.94
CA ASP A 3 7.02 14.62 -3.03
C ASP A 3 6.63 14.50 -1.56
N GLN A 4 5.38 14.81 -1.24
CA GLN A 4 4.92 14.75 0.14
C GLN A 4 4.75 13.32 0.63
N LEU A 5 4.59 12.37 -0.28
CA LEU A 5 4.48 10.96 0.06
C LEU A 5 5.81 10.24 0.05
N GLN A 6 6.87 10.86 -0.44
CA GLN A 6 8.19 10.23 -0.46
C GLN A 6 8.73 10.08 0.96
N GLY A 7 9.48 9.01 1.17
CA GLY A 7 10.11 8.72 2.44
C GLY A 7 9.67 7.37 2.96
N THR A 8 9.97 7.14 4.23
CA THR A 8 9.67 5.88 4.90
C THR A 8 8.55 6.10 5.90
N TRP A 9 7.58 5.20 5.87
CA TRP A 9 6.37 5.29 6.68
C TRP A 9 6.19 4.00 7.46
N LYS A 10 5.79 4.12 8.72
CA LYS A 10 5.54 2.97 9.58
C LYS A 10 4.07 2.90 9.95
N SER A 11 3.48 1.71 9.84
CA SER A 11 2.08 1.51 10.18
C SER A 11 1.85 1.70 11.67
N ILE A 12 0.86 2.52 12.03
CA ILE A 12 0.51 2.79 13.43
C ILE A 12 -0.91 2.32 13.77
N SER A 13 -1.77 2.16 12.79
CA SER A 13 -3.12 1.65 13.02
C SER A 13 -3.66 1.01 11.76
N CYS A 14 -4.64 0.13 11.95
CA CYS A 14 -5.29 -0.56 10.85
C CYS A 14 -6.72 -0.87 11.26
N GLU A 15 -7.68 -0.45 10.44
CA GLU A 15 -9.09 -0.67 10.68
C GLU A 15 -9.69 -1.58 9.62
N ASN A 16 -10.52 -2.52 10.06
CA ASN A 16 -11.29 -3.42 9.20
C ASN A 16 -10.42 -4.32 8.30
N PHE A 17 -9.22 -4.62 8.76
CA PHE A 17 -8.26 -5.42 8.00
C PHE A 17 -8.74 -6.86 7.80
N GLU A 18 -9.34 -7.44 8.82
CA GLU A 18 -9.82 -8.82 8.80
C GLU A 18 -10.86 -9.03 7.70
N GLU A 19 -11.87 -8.18 7.66
CA GLU A 19 -12.92 -8.28 6.67
C GLU A 19 -12.39 -8.06 5.25
N TYR A 20 -11.46 -7.13 5.11
CA TYR A 20 -10.82 -6.84 3.83
C TYR A 20 -10.06 -8.07 3.31
N MET A 21 -9.30 -8.72 4.19
CA MET A 21 -8.53 -9.91 3.81
C MET A 21 -9.44 -11.09 3.47
N LYS A 22 -10.56 -11.21 4.14
CA LYS A 22 -11.55 -12.23 3.81
C LYS A 22 -12.11 -12.02 2.41
N GLU A 23 -12.40 -10.78 2.07
CA GLU A 23 -12.88 -10.44 0.72
C GLU A 23 -11.86 -10.78 -0.35
N LEU A 24 -10.59 -10.68 -0.03
CA LEU A 24 -9.51 -11.05 -0.94
C LEU A 24 -9.29 -12.55 -1.04
N GLY A 25 -9.96 -13.34 -0.20
CA GLY A 25 -9.81 -14.78 -0.19
C GLY A 25 -8.59 -15.29 0.56
N ILE A 26 -8.02 -14.46 1.43
CA ILE A 26 -6.81 -14.83 2.17
C ILE A 26 -7.18 -15.74 3.33
N GLY A 27 -6.43 -16.83 3.52
CA GLY A 27 -6.71 -17.83 4.53
C GLY A 27 -6.54 -17.34 5.96
N ARG A 28 -7.14 -18.05 6.91
CA ARG A 28 -7.17 -17.66 8.31
C ARG A 28 -5.77 -17.44 8.91
N ALA A 29 -4.86 -18.36 8.65
CA ALA A 29 -3.51 -18.25 9.21
C ALA A 29 -2.79 -17.00 8.69
N SER A 30 -2.89 -16.75 7.39
CA SER A 30 -2.28 -15.57 6.78
C SER A 30 -2.92 -14.28 7.27
N ARG A 31 -4.24 -14.29 7.48
CA ARG A 31 -4.92 -13.11 8.02
C ARG A 31 -4.42 -12.79 9.42
N LYS A 32 -4.24 -13.81 10.25
CA LYS A 32 -3.76 -13.63 11.62
C LYS A 32 -2.36 -13.02 11.63
N LEU A 33 -1.46 -13.52 10.79
CA LEU A 33 -0.12 -12.97 10.67
C LEU A 33 -0.13 -11.56 10.15
N GLY A 34 -0.95 -11.28 9.13
CA GLY A 34 -1.06 -9.95 8.56
C GLY A 34 -1.56 -8.93 9.55
N ARG A 35 -2.47 -9.32 10.42
CA ARG A 35 -3.01 -8.41 11.44
C ARG A 35 -1.95 -8.02 12.47
N LEU A 36 -1.02 -8.91 12.77
CA LEU A 36 0.06 -8.64 13.72
C LEU A 36 1.21 -7.88 13.08
N ALA A 37 1.33 -7.93 11.78
CA ALA A 37 2.41 -7.26 11.07
C ALA A 37 2.20 -5.75 11.06
N LYS A 38 3.28 -5.03 11.27
CA LYS A 38 3.28 -3.56 11.16
C LYS A 38 4.25 -3.20 10.05
N PRO A 39 3.77 -3.16 8.81
CA PRO A 39 4.67 -2.94 7.69
C PRO A 39 5.26 -1.55 7.68
N THR A 40 6.46 -1.47 7.09
CA THR A 40 7.12 -0.21 6.79
C THR A 40 7.06 -0.04 5.29
N VAL A 41 6.62 1.14 4.85
CA VAL A 41 6.49 1.45 3.43
C VAL A 41 7.45 2.56 3.08
N THR A 42 8.25 2.34 2.03
CA THR A 42 9.16 3.37 1.52
C THR A 42 8.71 3.74 0.11
N ILE A 43 8.46 5.02 -0.10
CA ILE A 43 8.06 5.55 -1.39
C ILE A 43 9.18 6.44 -1.90
N SER A 44 9.66 6.15 -3.12
CA SER A 44 10.72 6.92 -3.74
C SER A 44 10.43 7.13 -5.21
N THR A 45 11.11 8.11 -5.81
CA THR A 45 10.97 8.40 -7.23
C THR A 45 12.34 8.46 -7.88
N ASP A 46 12.38 8.08 -9.15
CA ASP A 46 13.57 8.20 -9.98
C ASP A 46 13.10 8.61 -11.37
N GLY A 47 13.14 9.91 -11.66
CA GLY A 47 12.54 10.42 -12.86
C GLY A 47 11.05 10.22 -12.87
N ASP A 48 10.54 9.49 -13.86
CA ASP A 48 9.11 9.20 -13.98
C ASP A 48 8.68 7.95 -13.23
N VAL A 49 9.64 7.20 -12.67
CA VAL A 49 9.35 5.93 -12.03
C VAL A 49 9.16 6.11 -10.54
N ILE A 50 8.04 5.60 -10.03
CA ILE A 50 7.74 5.59 -8.60
C ILE A 50 7.93 4.16 -8.10
N THR A 51 8.66 4.02 -6.98
CA THR A 51 8.88 2.71 -6.35
C THR A 51 8.26 2.71 -4.97
N ILE A 52 7.47 1.69 -4.68
CA ILE A 52 6.86 1.49 -3.37
C ILE A 52 7.36 0.16 -2.83
N LYS A 53 8.11 0.21 -1.74
CA LYS A 53 8.62 -0.97 -1.06
C LYS A 53 7.88 -1.16 0.24
N THR A 54 7.35 -2.36 0.46
CA THR A 54 6.67 -2.70 1.70
C THR A 54 7.43 -3.82 2.38
N LYS A 55 7.83 -3.60 3.63
CA LYS A 55 8.56 -4.57 4.43
C LYS A 55 7.81 -4.88 5.71
N SER A 56 7.72 -6.16 6.04
CA SER A 56 7.19 -6.59 7.33
C SER A 56 7.93 -7.86 7.75
N ILE A 57 7.73 -8.28 8.98
CA ILE A 57 8.31 -9.55 9.45
C ILE A 57 7.72 -10.73 8.69
N PHE A 58 6.60 -10.52 8.04
CA PHE A 58 5.86 -11.55 7.34
C PHE A 58 6.17 -11.57 5.83
N LYS A 59 6.32 -10.41 5.21
CA LYS A 59 6.40 -10.34 3.75
C LYS A 59 7.10 -9.07 3.28
N ASN A 60 7.85 -9.20 2.20
CA ASN A 60 8.46 -8.05 1.52
C ASN A 60 7.87 -7.94 0.13
N ASN A 61 7.59 -6.72 -0.30
CA ASN A 61 7.05 -6.47 -1.62
C ASN A 61 7.63 -5.17 -2.17
N GLU A 62 7.81 -5.13 -3.49
CA GLU A 62 8.31 -3.94 -4.15
C GLU A 62 7.64 -3.81 -5.51
N ILE A 63 7.08 -2.63 -5.78
CA ILE A 63 6.54 -2.33 -7.10
C ILE A 63 7.17 -1.05 -7.61
N SER A 64 7.43 -1.01 -8.92
CA SER A 64 7.92 0.18 -9.61
C SER A 64 7.05 0.39 -10.82
N PHE A 65 6.63 1.63 -11.03
CA PHE A 65 5.67 1.93 -12.09
C PHE A 65 5.79 3.39 -12.52
N LYS A 66 5.23 3.68 -13.69
CA LYS A 66 5.04 5.05 -14.15
C LYS A 66 3.58 5.41 -14.00
N PRO A 67 3.26 6.57 -13.41
CA PRO A 67 1.86 6.98 -13.27
C PRO A 67 1.14 7.00 -14.63
N GLY A 68 -0.07 6.44 -14.64
CA GLY A 68 -0.88 6.37 -15.84
C GLY A 68 -0.61 5.19 -16.75
N GLU A 69 0.42 4.39 -16.47
CA GLU A 69 0.74 3.21 -17.26
C GLU A 69 0.36 1.94 -16.52
N GLU A 70 -0.22 1.01 -17.25
CA GLU A 70 -0.62 -0.28 -16.70
C GLU A 70 0.59 -1.18 -16.49
N PHE A 71 0.58 -1.94 -15.41
CA PHE A 71 1.63 -2.91 -15.10
C PHE A 71 1.04 -4.13 -14.42
N GLU A 72 1.83 -5.20 -14.35
CA GLU A 72 1.42 -6.43 -13.67
C GLU A 72 2.08 -6.52 -12.31
N GLU A 73 1.33 -7.01 -11.33
CA GLU A 73 1.88 -7.27 -10.00
C GLU A 73 1.24 -8.51 -9.39
N ILE A 74 1.90 -9.05 -8.37
CA ILE A 74 1.35 -10.16 -7.60
C ILE A 74 1.00 -9.60 -6.22
N THR A 75 -0.28 -9.70 -5.86
CA THR A 75 -0.76 -9.15 -4.59
C THR A 75 -0.41 -10.05 -3.42
N SER A 76 -0.70 -9.57 -2.21
CA SER A 76 -0.46 -10.33 -0.98
C SER A 76 -1.20 -11.66 -0.96
N GLY A 77 -2.33 -11.76 -1.65
CA GLY A 77 -3.07 -12.99 -1.75
C GLY A 77 -2.57 -13.94 -2.83
N GLY A 78 -1.48 -13.59 -3.52
CA GLY A 78 -0.94 -14.41 -4.59
C GLY A 78 -1.63 -14.25 -5.92
N HIS A 79 -2.48 -13.23 -6.06
CA HIS A 79 -3.21 -12.98 -7.31
C HIS A 79 -2.37 -12.14 -8.26
N LYS A 80 -2.34 -12.57 -9.51
CA LYS A 80 -1.70 -11.80 -10.56
C LYS A 80 -2.70 -10.77 -11.06
N THR A 81 -2.36 -9.50 -10.94
CA THR A 81 -3.28 -8.42 -11.29
C THR A 81 -2.71 -7.52 -12.36
N LYS A 82 -3.62 -6.86 -13.08
CA LYS A 82 -3.27 -5.73 -13.91
C LYS A 82 -3.55 -4.48 -13.09
N SER A 83 -2.53 -3.67 -12.92
CA SER A 83 -2.60 -2.53 -12.03
C SER A 83 -2.26 -1.24 -12.75
N LYS A 84 -2.85 -0.15 -12.27
CA LYS A 84 -2.58 1.17 -12.80
C LYS A 84 -2.62 2.15 -11.64
N VAL A 85 -1.61 3.01 -11.55
CA VAL A 85 -1.55 4.04 -10.51
C VAL A 85 -1.62 5.40 -11.17
N THR A 86 -2.52 6.24 -10.68
CA THR A 86 -2.64 7.61 -11.17
C THR A 86 -2.39 8.57 -10.01
N LEU A 87 -1.88 9.75 -10.36
CA LEU A 87 -1.73 10.84 -9.41
C LEU A 87 -2.96 11.72 -9.52
N ASP A 88 -3.62 11.98 -8.39
CA ASP A 88 -4.76 12.87 -8.34
C ASP A 88 -4.52 13.86 -7.21
N LYS A 89 -4.09 15.07 -7.58
CA LYS A 89 -3.68 16.10 -6.63
C LYS A 89 -2.55 15.57 -5.76
N GLU A 90 -2.82 15.32 -4.47
CA GLU A 90 -1.81 14.85 -3.54
C GLU A 90 -1.99 13.39 -3.17
N SER A 91 -2.77 12.66 -3.98
CA SER A 91 -3.09 11.25 -3.71
C SER A 91 -2.55 10.35 -4.81
N LEU A 92 -2.17 9.14 -4.42
CA LEU A 92 -1.86 8.05 -5.34
C LEU A 92 -3.05 7.09 -5.34
N ILE A 93 -3.64 6.88 -6.50
CA ILE A 93 -4.78 5.99 -6.62
C ILE A 93 -4.36 4.80 -7.47
N GLN A 94 -4.35 3.62 -6.85
CA GLN A 94 -3.96 2.38 -7.49
C GLN A 94 -5.19 1.51 -7.70
N VAL A 95 -5.41 1.06 -8.94
CA VAL A 95 -6.50 0.15 -9.25
C VAL A 95 -5.92 -1.16 -9.69
N GLN A 96 -6.37 -2.25 -9.08
CA GLN A 96 -5.92 -3.61 -9.38
C GLN A 96 -7.10 -4.42 -9.91
N ASP A 97 -6.96 -4.95 -11.13
CA ASP A 97 -7.98 -5.82 -11.74
C ASP A 97 -7.52 -7.27 -11.70
N TRP A 98 -8.34 -8.13 -11.13
CA TRP A 98 -8.03 -9.56 -11.04
C TRP A 98 -9.31 -10.37 -10.86
N ASP A 99 -9.40 -11.51 -11.57
CA ASP A 99 -10.51 -12.46 -11.46
C ASP A 99 -11.90 -11.82 -11.46
N GLY A 100 -12.09 -10.79 -12.29
CA GLY A 100 -13.38 -10.11 -12.37
C GLY A 100 -13.66 -9.19 -11.19
N LYS A 101 -12.67 -8.98 -10.33
CA LYS A 101 -12.77 -8.09 -9.16
C LYS A 101 -11.88 -6.87 -9.36
N GLU A 102 -12.19 -5.82 -8.64
CA GLU A 102 -11.39 -4.61 -8.67
C GLU A 102 -11.07 -4.19 -7.25
N THR A 103 -9.80 -3.93 -7.01
CA THR A 103 -9.34 -3.40 -5.73
C THR A 103 -8.81 -2.00 -5.97
N THR A 104 -9.25 -1.04 -5.19
CA THR A 104 -8.76 0.34 -5.27
C THR A 104 -8.02 0.68 -4.00
N ILE A 105 -6.78 1.17 -4.15
CA ILE A 105 -5.94 1.55 -3.02
C ILE A 105 -5.59 3.02 -3.18
N THR A 106 -6.05 3.84 -2.24
CA THR A 106 -5.79 5.28 -2.26
C THR A 106 -4.83 5.63 -1.14
N ARG A 107 -3.72 6.27 -1.49
CA ARG A 107 -2.72 6.73 -0.53
C ARG A 107 -2.71 8.24 -0.54
N LYS A 108 -2.97 8.85 0.62
CA LYS A 108 -3.07 10.31 0.73
C LYS A 108 -2.50 10.79 2.06
N LEU A 109 -2.18 12.07 2.11
CA LEU A 109 -1.70 12.71 3.34
C LEU A 109 -2.87 13.34 4.08
N VAL A 110 -2.99 13.02 5.36
CA VAL A 110 -3.98 13.62 6.24
C VAL A 110 -3.29 14.00 7.53
N ASP A 111 -3.20 15.29 7.82
CA ASP A 111 -2.56 15.81 9.04
C ASP A 111 -1.14 15.27 9.26
N GLY A 112 -0.36 15.22 8.19
CA GLY A 112 1.02 14.77 8.24
C GLY A 112 1.22 13.27 8.29
N LYS A 113 0.14 12.50 8.23
CA LYS A 113 0.19 11.05 8.22
C LYS A 113 -0.28 10.51 6.87
N MET A 114 0.26 9.37 6.47
CA MET A 114 -0.20 8.73 5.25
C MET A 114 -1.36 7.79 5.58
N VAL A 115 -2.50 8.04 4.97
CA VAL A 115 -3.68 7.20 5.13
C VAL A 115 -3.87 6.39 3.87
N VAL A 116 -3.94 5.07 4.03
CA VAL A 116 -4.12 4.16 2.90
C VAL A 116 -5.49 3.50 3.03
N GLU A 117 -6.36 3.81 2.10
CA GLU A 117 -7.70 3.20 2.03
C GLU A 117 -7.70 2.17 0.93
N SER A 118 -8.01 0.94 1.27
CA SER A 118 -8.08 -0.16 0.32
C SER A 118 -9.51 -0.65 0.26
N THR A 119 -10.07 -0.74 -0.95
CA THR A 119 -11.46 -1.13 -1.15
C THR A 119 -11.54 -2.30 -2.11
N VAL A 120 -12.26 -3.35 -1.70
CA VAL A 120 -12.61 -4.45 -2.58
C VAL A 120 -14.08 -4.77 -2.36
N ASN A 121 -14.86 -4.83 -3.44
CA ASN A 121 -16.31 -4.93 -3.38
C ASN A 121 -16.86 -3.76 -2.55
N SER A 122 -17.49 -3.97 -1.43
CA SER A 122 -17.93 -2.87 -0.56
C SER A 122 -17.18 -2.84 0.76
N VAL A 123 -16.08 -3.58 0.86
CA VAL A 123 -15.28 -3.65 2.09
C VAL A 123 -14.12 -2.68 1.99
N ILE A 124 -13.99 -1.82 2.98
CA ILE A 124 -12.94 -0.79 3.05
C ILE A 124 -12.05 -1.05 4.24
N CYS A 125 -10.74 -1.11 4.00
CA CYS A 125 -9.72 -1.21 5.04
C CYS A 125 -8.93 0.09 5.07
N THR A 126 -8.76 0.67 6.25
CA THR A 126 -8.01 1.92 6.42
C THR A 126 -6.79 1.66 7.27
N ARG A 127 -5.62 1.98 6.76
CA ARG A 127 -4.37 1.85 7.49
C ARG A 127 -3.69 3.21 7.54
N THR A 128 -3.23 3.58 8.73
CA THR A 128 -2.56 4.87 8.94
C THR A 128 -1.09 4.63 9.20
N TYR A 129 -0.26 5.45 8.56
CA TYR A 129 1.20 5.38 8.67
C TYR A 129 1.75 6.69 9.17
N GLU A 130 2.77 6.60 10.00
CA GLU A 130 3.50 7.75 10.51
C GLU A 130 4.87 7.81 9.84
N LYS A 131 5.31 9.00 9.47
CA LYS A 131 6.58 9.17 8.79
C LYS A 131 7.74 8.91 9.76
N VAL A 132 8.69 8.09 9.30
CA VAL A 132 9.90 7.82 10.07
C VAL A 132 10.87 8.97 9.85
N SER A 133 11.34 9.55 10.94
CA SER A 133 12.29 10.66 10.86
C SER A 133 13.59 10.19 10.22
N SER A 134 14.11 11.00 9.29
CA SER A 134 15.40 10.69 8.67
C SER A 134 16.52 10.66 9.70
N ASN A 135 16.39 11.42 10.77
CA ASN A 135 17.38 11.40 11.85
C ASN A 135 17.41 10.08 12.58
N SER A 136 16.25 9.47 12.80
CA SER A 136 16.21 8.16 13.44
C SER A 136 16.87 7.11 12.58
N VAL A 137 16.75 7.22 11.26
CA VAL A 137 17.36 6.28 10.34
C VAL A 137 18.87 6.46 10.32
N SER A 138 19.33 7.71 10.27
CA SER A 138 20.75 7.99 10.16
C SER A 138 21.53 7.64 11.42
N ASN A 139 20.86 7.55 12.54
CA ASN A 139 21.51 7.20 13.81
C ASN A 139 21.67 5.71 14.02
N SER A 140 21.13 4.94 13.14
CA SER A 140 21.21 3.47 13.28
C SER A 140 22.49 2.90 12.72
#